data_d458d961081170a5f348f8d4a3392f73
#
_entry.id   d458d961081170a5f348f8d4a3392f73
#
_cell.length_a   1.000
_cell.length_b   1.000
_cell.length_c   1.000
_cell.angle_alpha   90.00
_cell.angle_beta   90.00
_cell.angle_gamma   90.00
#
_symmetry.space_group_name_H-M   'P 1'
#
loop_
_entity.id
_entity.type
_entity.pdbx_description
1 polymer ?
#
loop_
_entity_poly.entity_id
_entity_poly.type
_entity_poly.pdbx_seq_one_letter_code
_entity_poly.pdbx_strand_id
1 'polypeptide(L)'
;MTEQEKMLAGKIYDPSDKTLTELRTKGHRLSKLYNDTFDTEEEKRKEILDELLPNHGEGCFLQGPIYFDYGPFTTMGNGCYANFNFTVLDTCPVTIGDSVFFGPNCTIATPMHPFRWQERNIKFKDDGTGYDDEYGKPITIGSNCWIASNV
;
A
#
# COMPACT_ATOMS: atom_id res chain seq x y z
N MET A 1 -16.42 -14.21 -7.61
CA MET A 1 -15.43 -13.16 -7.25
C MET A 1 -14.24 -13.85 -6.60
N THR A 2 -13.06 -13.55 -7.08
CA THR A 2 -11.80 -13.94 -6.43
C THR A 2 -11.62 -13.15 -5.13
N GLU A 3 -10.72 -13.60 -4.26
CA GLU A 3 -10.42 -12.86 -3.03
C GLU A 3 -9.85 -11.46 -3.34
N GLN A 4 -9.05 -11.32 -4.39
CA GLN A 4 -8.57 -10.01 -4.86
C GLN A 4 -9.73 -9.10 -5.31
N GLU A 5 -10.69 -9.60 -6.06
CA GLU A 5 -11.85 -8.81 -6.48
C GLU A 5 -12.70 -8.36 -5.27
N LYS A 6 -12.86 -9.25 -4.28
CA LYS A 6 -13.54 -8.89 -3.02
C LYS A 6 -12.79 -7.79 -2.27
N MET A 7 -11.48 -7.94 -2.12
CA MET A 7 -10.60 -6.99 -1.46
C MET A 7 -10.72 -5.60 -2.10
N LEU A 8 -10.55 -5.52 -3.41
CA LEU A 8 -10.62 -4.25 -4.14
C LEU A 8 -12.03 -3.63 -4.14
N ALA A 9 -13.06 -4.44 -3.99
CA ALA A 9 -14.44 -3.97 -3.86
C ALA A 9 -14.84 -3.60 -2.41
N GLY A 10 -13.90 -3.65 -1.47
CA GLY A 10 -14.17 -3.34 -0.06
C GLY A 10 -15.04 -4.36 0.67
N LYS A 11 -15.15 -5.57 0.14
CA LYS A 11 -15.87 -6.68 0.76
C LYS A 11 -14.96 -7.48 1.68
N ILE A 12 -15.57 -8.25 2.58
CA ILE A 12 -14.82 -9.23 3.40
C ILE A 12 -14.16 -10.24 2.47
N TYR A 13 -12.86 -10.44 2.67
CA TYR A 13 -12.01 -11.34 1.91
C TYR A 13 -11.07 -12.11 2.83
N ASP A 14 -10.48 -13.18 2.32
CA ASP A 14 -9.47 -13.98 3.01
C ASP A 14 -8.05 -13.47 2.64
N PRO A 15 -7.34 -12.78 3.55
CA PRO A 15 -6.00 -12.27 3.27
C PRO A 15 -4.94 -13.38 3.14
N SER A 16 -5.25 -14.63 3.51
CA SER A 16 -4.37 -15.78 3.33
C SER A 16 -4.42 -16.40 1.93
N ASP A 17 -5.27 -15.86 1.03
CA ASP A 17 -5.32 -16.30 -0.36
C ASP A 17 -3.93 -16.29 -1.01
N LYS A 18 -3.63 -17.34 -1.79
CA LYS A 18 -2.30 -17.52 -2.37
C LYS A 18 -1.90 -16.37 -3.29
N THR A 19 -2.80 -15.93 -4.16
CA THR A 19 -2.54 -14.83 -5.10
C THR A 19 -2.25 -13.54 -4.36
N LEU A 20 -3.04 -13.22 -3.33
CA LEU A 20 -2.83 -12.04 -2.50
C LEU A 20 -1.52 -12.11 -1.73
N THR A 21 -1.19 -13.28 -1.19
CA THR A 21 0.07 -13.48 -0.47
C THR A 21 1.28 -13.26 -1.38
N GLU A 22 1.25 -13.79 -2.61
CA GLU A 22 2.33 -13.61 -3.59
C GLU A 22 2.49 -12.15 -4.00
N LEU A 23 1.38 -11.43 -4.27
CA LEU A 23 1.39 -10.00 -4.61
C LEU A 23 1.94 -9.15 -3.46
N ARG A 24 1.49 -9.41 -2.24
CA ARG A 24 1.95 -8.69 -1.05
C ARG A 24 3.43 -8.94 -0.78
N THR A 25 3.88 -10.17 -0.90
CA THR A 25 5.31 -10.52 -0.78
C THR A 25 6.16 -9.77 -1.81
N LYS A 26 5.67 -9.63 -3.05
CA LYS A 26 6.34 -8.83 -4.08
C LYS A 26 6.43 -7.35 -3.68
N GLY A 27 5.33 -6.76 -3.22
CA GLY A 27 5.31 -5.37 -2.73
C GLY A 27 6.30 -5.12 -1.60
N HIS A 28 6.35 -6.02 -0.62
CA HIS A 28 7.30 -5.94 0.50
C HIS A 28 8.76 -6.07 0.04
N ARG A 29 9.05 -6.97 -0.89
CA ARG A 29 10.41 -7.12 -1.46
C ARG A 29 10.86 -5.89 -2.21
N LEU A 30 9.99 -5.32 -3.06
CA LEU A 30 10.32 -4.11 -3.80
C LEU A 30 10.52 -2.91 -2.87
N SER A 31 9.69 -2.77 -1.84
CA SER A 31 9.88 -1.76 -0.79
C SER A 31 11.24 -1.90 -0.13
N LYS A 32 11.62 -3.13 0.26
CA LYS A 32 12.94 -3.38 0.84
C LYS A 32 14.08 -3.03 -0.12
N LEU A 33 14.00 -3.45 -1.37
CA LEU A 33 15.02 -3.13 -2.37
C LEU A 33 15.18 -1.61 -2.55
N TYR A 34 14.08 -0.87 -2.56
CA TYR A 34 14.09 0.59 -2.60
C TYR A 34 14.79 1.17 -1.38
N ASN A 35 14.46 0.68 -0.20
CA ASN A 35 15.02 1.16 1.07
C ASN A 35 16.50 0.84 1.25
N ASP A 36 17.03 -0.16 0.54
CA ASP A 36 18.45 -0.51 0.52
C ASP A 36 19.27 0.36 -0.46
N THR A 37 18.66 1.32 -1.16
CA THR A 37 19.34 2.26 -2.05
C THR A 37 19.77 3.52 -1.33
N PHE A 38 20.79 4.20 -1.87
CA PHE A 38 21.13 5.57 -1.49
C PHE A 38 20.33 6.58 -2.34
N ASP A 39 20.16 7.80 -1.83
CA ASP A 39 19.45 8.89 -2.51
C ASP A 39 20.06 9.21 -3.88
N THR A 40 21.35 8.97 -4.04
CA THR A 40 22.10 9.24 -5.27
C THR A 40 21.95 8.16 -6.35
N GLU A 41 21.33 7.02 -6.04
CA GLU A 41 21.08 5.92 -6.98
C GLU A 41 19.76 6.15 -7.72
N GLU A 42 19.59 7.27 -8.39
CA GLU A 42 18.33 7.73 -8.99
C GLU A 42 17.75 6.74 -10.00
N GLU A 43 18.56 6.21 -10.92
CA GLU A 43 18.11 5.27 -11.94
C GLU A 43 17.60 3.96 -11.32
N LYS A 44 18.35 3.42 -10.37
CA LYS A 44 17.96 2.21 -9.66
C LYS A 44 16.67 2.39 -8.85
N ARG A 45 16.55 3.53 -8.16
CA ARG A 45 15.33 3.90 -7.45
C ARG A 45 14.14 4.00 -8.40
N LYS A 46 14.35 4.63 -9.57
CA LYS A 46 13.31 4.74 -10.58
C LYS A 46 12.84 3.38 -11.08
N GLU A 47 13.75 2.47 -11.43
CA GLU A 47 13.41 1.12 -11.89
C GLU A 47 12.59 0.36 -10.85
N ILE A 48 13.00 0.41 -9.57
CA ILE A 48 12.26 -0.26 -8.49
C ILE A 48 10.89 0.38 -8.29
N LEU A 49 10.82 1.71 -8.33
CA LEU A 49 9.57 2.42 -8.15
C LEU A 49 8.58 2.17 -9.30
N ASP A 50 9.05 2.13 -10.54
CA ASP A 50 8.24 1.81 -11.72
C ASP A 50 7.61 0.39 -11.61
N GLU A 51 8.34 -0.55 -11.02
CA GLU A 51 7.81 -1.89 -10.78
C GLU A 51 6.87 -1.96 -9.56
N LEU A 52 7.20 -1.27 -8.48
CA LEU A 52 6.39 -1.23 -7.25
C LEU A 52 5.09 -0.45 -7.46
N LEU A 53 5.18 0.72 -8.06
CA LEU A 53 4.06 1.65 -8.28
C LEU A 53 3.84 1.87 -9.78
N PRO A 54 3.34 0.89 -10.52
CA PRO A 54 3.18 1.01 -11.98
C PRO A 54 2.22 2.14 -12.40
N ASN A 55 1.44 2.66 -11.45
CA ASN A 55 0.46 3.73 -11.67
C ASN A 55 0.92 5.07 -11.06
N HIS A 56 2.22 5.31 -10.92
CA HIS A 56 2.73 6.62 -10.52
C HIS A 56 2.96 7.54 -11.72
N GLY A 57 2.81 8.86 -11.49
CA GLY A 57 3.10 9.89 -12.48
C GLY A 57 4.59 10.26 -12.57
N GLU A 58 4.88 11.27 -13.37
CA GLU A 58 6.23 11.80 -13.57
C GLU A 58 6.66 12.71 -12.41
N GLY A 59 7.96 12.75 -12.15
CA GLY A 59 8.55 13.69 -11.18
C GLY A 59 8.20 13.38 -9.72
N CYS A 60 7.81 12.16 -9.41
CA CYS A 60 7.59 11.73 -8.03
C CYS A 60 8.92 11.42 -7.34
N PHE A 61 9.07 11.86 -6.10
CA PHE A 61 10.24 11.56 -5.28
C PHE A 61 9.80 11.03 -3.90
N LEU A 62 10.22 9.81 -3.62
CA LEU A 62 10.03 9.18 -2.32
C LEU A 62 11.37 9.08 -1.61
N GLN A 63 11.53 9.81 -0.50
CA GLN A 63 12.79 9.85 0.26
C GLN A 63 13.20 8.45 0.74
N GLY A 64 12.25 7.70 1.22
CA GLY A 64 12.48 6.43 1.91
C GLY A 64 12.87 6.62 3.39
N PRO A 65 12.76 5.58 4.20
CA PRO A 65 12.17 4.29 3.86
C PRO A 65 10.70 4.37 3.43
N ILE A 66 10.29 3.49 2.51
CA ILE A 66 8.89 3.34 2.09
C ILE A 66 8.40 1.93 2.39
N TYR A 67 7.09 1.79 2.63
CA TYR A 67 6.45 0.51 2.89
C TYR A 67 5.11 0.45 2.18
N PHE A 68 4.96 -0.48 1.25
CA PHE A 68 3.72 -0.75 0.54
C PHE A 68 3.29 -2.19 0.77
N ASP A 69 2.01 -2.41 0.99
CA ASP A 69 1.48 -3.78 1.03
C ASP A 69 1.52 -4.40 -0.37
N TYR A 70 0.98 -3.73 -1.36
CA TYR A 70 0.90 -4.24 -2.73
C TYR A 70 1.64 -3.36 -3.74
N GLY A 71 1.34 -2.07 -3.76
CA GLY A 71 1.85 -1.10 -4.72
C GLY A 71 0.94 -0.84 -5.92
N PRO A 72 0.57 -1.86 -6.73
CA PRO A 72 -0.26 -1.65 -7.92
C PRO A 72 -1.66 -1.09 -7.65
N PHE A 73 -2.15 -1.18 -6.43
CA PHE A 73 -3.47 -0.63 -6.06
C PHE A 73 -3.39 0.83 -5.59
N THR A 74 -2.20 1.41 -5.62
CA THR A 74 -1.97 2.83 -5.41
C THR A 74 -1.77 3.53 -6.76
N THR A 75 -2.56 4.56 -7.01
CA THR A 75 -2.36 5.51 -8.11
C THR A 75 -1.85 6.81 -7.54
N MET A 76 -0.75 7.32 -8.09
CA MET A 76 -0.12 8.57 -7.66
C MET A 76 0.07 9.49 -8.86
N GLY A 77 -0.38 10.72 -8.76
CA GLY A 77 -0.24 11.72 -9.81
C GLY A 77 1.19 12.21 -10.00
N ASN A 78 1.34 13.28 -10.79
CA ASN A 78 2.64 13.88 -11.09
C ASN A 78 3.15 14.74 -9.94
N GLY A 79 4.48 14.82 -9.78
CA GLY A 79 5.12 15.77 -8.88
C GLY A 79 4.85 15.54 -7.40
N CYS A 80 4.51 14.31 -7.01
CA CYS A 80 4.29 13.97 -5.61
C CYS A 80 5.61 13.77 -4.87
N TYR A 81 5.61 14.11 -3.60
CA TYR A 81 6.75 13.94 -2.72
C TYR A 81 6.34 13.24 -1.41
N ALA A 82 7.13 12.28 -0.96
CA ALA A 82 6.98 11.69 0.37
C ALA A 82 8.30 11.71 1.12
N ASN A 83 8.27 12.18 2.36
CA ASN A 83 9.40 12.21 3.26
C ASN A 83 9.62 10.82 3.92
N PHE A 84 10.47 10.76 4.94
CA PHE A 84 10.85 9.51 5.62
C PHE A 84 9.65 8.72 6.16
N ASN A 85 9.75 7.38 6.11
CA ASN A 85 8.79 6.44 6.69
C ASN A 85 7.37 6.61 6.13
N PHE A 86 7.27 6.62 4.82
CA PHE A 86 6.00 6.65 4.12
C PHE A 86 5.42 5.24 4.00
N THR A 87 4.24 5.02 4.57
CA THR A 87 3.59 3.70 4.62
C THR A 87 2.23 3.76 3.92
N VAL A 88 2.00 2.85 3.00
CA VAL A 88 0.71 2.70 2.31
C VAL A 88 0.25 1.25 2.37
N LEU A 89 -0.86 1.03 3.06
CA LEU A 89 -1.53 -0.27 3.11
C LEU A 89 -2.68 -0.25 2.10
N ASP A 90 -2.37 -0.57 0.87
CA ASP A 90 -3.27 -0.46 -0.28
C ASP A 90 -4.05 -1.75 -0.56
N THR A 91 -4.73 -2.28 0.44
CA THR A 91 -5.65 -3.41 0.27
C THR A 91 -6.90 -3.01 -0.51
N CYS A 92 -7.36 -1.77 -0.36
CA CYS A 92 -8.31 -1.12 -1.25
C CYS A 92 -7.59 -0.02 -2.05
N PRO A 93 -8.17 0.45 -3.16
CA PRO A 93 -7.54 1.48 -3.98
C PRO A 93 -7.19 2.74 -3.20
N VAL A 94 -5.94 3.19 -3.37
CA VAL A 94 -5.46 4.49 -2.92
C VAL A 94 -5.24 5.36 -4.15
N THR A 95 -5.87 6.53 -4.17
CA THR A 95 -5.72 7.49 -5.27
C THR A 95 -5.18 8.80 -4.73
N ILE A 96 -4.00 9.18 -5.21
CA ILE A 96 -3.30 10.41 -4.83
C ILE A 96 -3.21 11.28 -6.08
N GLY A 97 -3.68 12.51 -5.99
CA GLY A 97 -3.63 13.48 -7.09
C GLY A 97 -2.23 13.99 -7.40
N ASP A 98 -2.15 15.08 -8.15
CA ASP A 98 -0.89 15.73 -8.52
C ASP A 98 -0.37 16.63 -7.40
N SER A 99 0.95 16.78 -7.30
CA SER A 99 1.61 17.72 -6.38
C SER A 99 1.15 17.57 -4.93
N VAL A 100 1.04 16.34 -4.46
CA VAL A 100 0.73 16.02 -3.07
C VAL A 100 2.04 15.78 -2.33
N PHE A 101 2.23 16.47 -1.21
CA PHE A 101 3.42 16.37 -0.38
C PHE A 101 3.10 15.71 0.96
N PHE A 102 3.87 14.69 1.32
CA PHE A 102 3.75 13.99 2.60
C PHE A 102 4.96 14.29 3.47
N GLY A 103 4.74 14.78 4.69
CA GLY A 103 5.77 14.89 5.71
C GLY A 103 6.20 13.51 6.25
N PRO A 104 7.20 13.46 7.14
CA PRO A 104 7.69 12.19 7.67
C PRO A 104 6.63 11.46 8.52
N ASN A 105 6.72 10.14 8.52
CA ASN A 105 5.86 9.24 9.30
C ASN A 105 4.37 9.34 8.93
N CYS A 106 4.06 9.51 7.66
CA CYS A 106 2.67 9.46 7.18
C CYS A 106 2.26 8.04 6.84
N THR A 107 1.04 7.67 7.21
CA THR A 107 0.46 6.35 6.94
C THR A 107 -0.89 6.52 6.25
N ILE A 108 -1.05 5.87 5.10
CA ILE A 108 -2.33 5.70 4.41
C ILE A 108 -2.75 4.24 4.59
N ALA A 109 -3.81 3.99 5.33
CA ALA A 109 -4.24 2.64 5.66
C ALA A 109 -5.69 2.40 5.24
N THR A 110 -5.89 1.58 4.23
CA THR A 110 -7.21 1.18 3.75
C THR A 110 -7.81 -0.02 4.47
N PRO A 111 -7.02 -0.99 5.02
CA PRO A 111 -7.57 -2.18 5.65
C PRO A 111 -8.32 -1.87 6.93
N MET A 112 -9.35 -2.64 7.17
CA MET A 112 -10.19 -2.60 8.35
C MET A 112 -10.46 -4.02 8.84
N HIS A 113 -10.63 -4.15 10.15
CA HIS A 113 -11.05 -5.40 10.78
C HIS A 113 -12.40 -5.20 11.48
N PRO A 114 -13.21 -6.26 11.65
CA PRO A 114 -14.41 -6.20 12.47
C PRO A 114 -14.12 -5.69 13.88
N PHE A 115 -14.98 -4.81 14.41
CA PHE A 115 -14.79 -4.29 15.76
C PHE A 115 -15.01 -5.35 16.85
N ARG A 116 -15.95 -6.28 16.63
CA ARG A 116 -16.18 -7.38 17.55
C ARG A 116 -15.04 -8.38 17.49
N TRP A 117 -14.44 -8.70 18.62
CA TRP A 117 -13.31 -9.61 18.67
C TRP A 117 -13.66 -11.03 18.19
N GLN A 118 -14.92 -11.47 18.37
CA GLN A 118 -15.43 -12.76 17.91
C GLN A 118 -15.39 -12.88 16.38
N GLU A 119 -15.55 -11.75 15.67
CA GLU A 119 -15.50 -11.68 14.21
C GLU A 119 -14.09 -11.43 13.70
N ARG A 120 -13.30 -10.68 14.46
CA ARG A 120 -11.94 -10.23 14.10
C ARG A 120 -10.87 -11.30 14.32
N ASN A 121 -10.98 -12.07 15.42
CA ASN A 121 -9.91 -12.99 15.79
C ASN A 121 -9.73 -14.10 14.76
N ILE A 122 -8.52 -14.66 14.71
CA ILE A 122 -8.15 -15.73 13.79
C ILE A 122 -9.11 -16.91 13.96
N LYS A 123 -9.61 -17.38 12.83
CA LYS A 123 -10.42 -18.58 12.63
C LYS A 123 -9.56 -19.63 11.96
N PHE A 124 -9.99 -20.87 11.97
CA PHE A 124 -9.27 -21.96 11.35
C PHE A 124 -10.17 -22.70 10.35
N LYS A 125 -9.60 -22.97 9.18
CA LYS A 125 -10.22 -23.84 8.17
C LYS A 125 -10.12 -25.30 8.60
N ASP A 126 -10.82 -26.19 7.90
CA ASP A 126 -10.80 -27.63 8.21
C ASP A 126 -9.40 -28.25 8.09
N ASP A 127 -8.53 -27.68 7.23
CA ASP A 127 -7.14 -28.09 7.06
C ASP A 127 -6.19 -27.50 8.12
N GLY A 128 -6.69 -26.74 9.07
CA GLY A 128 -5.91 -26.09 10.13
C GLY A 128 -5.31 -24.73 9.73
N THR A 129 -5.52 -24.25 8.50
CA THR A 129 -5.03 -22.93 8.07
C THR A 129 -5.78 -21.81 8.80
N GLY A 130 -5.02 -20.93 9.45
CA GLY A 130 -5.57 -19.74 10.08
C GLY A 130 -5.95 -18.67 9.05
N TYR A 131 -7.06 -18.00 9.28
CA TYR A 131 -7.51 -16.84 8.52
C TYR A 131 -8.28 -15.87 9.40
N ASP A 132 -8.41 -14.63 8.96
CA ASP A 132 -9.26 -13.63 9.59
C ASP A 132 -10.14 -12.95 8.54
N ASP A 133 -11.17 -12.28 9.00
CA ASP A 133 -12.00 -11.43 8.14
C ASP A 133 -11.35 -10.05 8.06
N GLU A 134 -10.99 -9.67 6.84
CA GLU A 134 -10.48 -8.34 6.54
C GLU A 134 -11.36 -7.71 5.45
N TYR A 135 -11.51 -6.41 5.50
CA TYR A 135 -12.15 -5.62 4.45
C TYR A 135 -11.45 -4.27 4.38
N GLY A 136 -11.80 -3.44 3.44
CA GLY A 136 -11.18 -2.13 3.33
C GLY A 136 -12.11 -1.07 2.78
N LYS A 137 -11.62 0.16 2.79
CA LYS A 137 -12.27 1.29 2.13
C LYS A 137 -11.24 2.05 1.32
N PRO A 138 -11.57 2.47 0.09
CA PRO A 138 -10.65 3.25 -0.71
C PRO A 138 -10.39 4.62 -0.07
N ILE A 139 -9.20 5.15 -0.32
CA ILE A 139 -8.80 6.48 0.13
C ILE A 139 -8.43 7.31 -1.10
N THR A 140 -8.97 8.53 -1.17
CA THR A 140 -8.64 9.50 -2.21
C THR A 140 -8.11 10.77 -1.60
N ILE A 141 -6.94 11.22 -2.06
CA ILE A 141 -6.32 12.50 -1.69
C ILE A 141 -6.26 13.34 -2.96
N GLY A 142 -6.91 14.49 -2.94
CA GLY A 142 -6.93 15.42 -4.08
C GLY A 142 -5.58 16.07 -4.35
N SER A 143 -5.44 16.68 -5.52
CA SER A 143 -4.23 17.40 -5.91
C SER A 143 -3.93 18.59 -5.01
N ASN A 144 -2.65 18.98 -4.95
CA ASN A 144 -2.15 20.15 -4.21
C ASN A 144 -2.37 20.08 -2.69
N CYS A 145 -2.50 18.90 -2.13
CA CYS A 145 -2.57 18.70 -0.67
C CYS A 145 -1.17 18.62 -0.06
N TRP A 146 -1.04 19.17 1.11
CA TRP A 146 0.11 18.94 1.97
C TRP A 146 -0.34 18.22 3.24
N ILE A 147 0.13 16.99 3.41
CA ILE A 147 -0.08 16.18 4.59
C ILE A 147 1.20 16.31 5.42
N ALA A 148 1.09 16.92 6.59
CA ALA A 148 2.24 17.16 7.46
C ALA A 148 2.74 15.88 8.15
N SER A 149 3.54 15.99 9.19
CA SER A 149 4.16 14.84 9.85
C SER A 149 3.18 14.07 10.73
N ASN A 150 3.39 12.76 10.85
CA ASN A 150 2.68 11.86 11.77
C ASN A 150 1.15 11.80 11.55
N VAL A 151 0.72 11.78 10.31
CA VAL A 151 -0.68 11.64 9.92
C VAL A 151 -0.96 10.22 9.47
#